data_27c12b59c2c2c70ca3ce7a5cceb6757d
#
_entry.id   27c12b59c2c2c70ca3ce7a5cceb6757d
#
_cell.length_a   1.000
_cell.length_b   1.000
_cell.length_c   1.000
_cell.angle_alpha   90.00
_cell.angle_beta   90.00
_cell.angle_gamma   90.00
#
_symmetry.space_group_name_H-M   'P 1'
#
loop_
_entity.id
_entity.type
_entity.pdbx_description
1 polymer ?
#
loop_
_entity_poly.entity_id
_entity_poly.type
_entity_poly.pdbx_seq_one_letter_code
_entity_poly.pdbx_strand_id
1 'polypeptide(L)'
;VVTSLVTLGALVTWALATAAAHFVLGVALEPASLLGAILVLTGPTVIVPLLRQMRPTAQVGNTLKWEGILIDPVGAVLAVLVFEVLLAGGFEVAWSVGTLGLLKTIVIGVLLSAAGAGLMIWVLDRRWVPEFLQSPLSLTLVVAAFAASNSLQPESGLLTATLMGMIMANQKSVNVRHIVEFKENLRVLLISSLFIILAARLEMADLRAVGLREVAFVGLLIFVVRPLAVALSTLGSDLNWRERAVLGWVAPRGIVAAAVSSLFALELAQHGYTGAGQLASVTFLVIIATVLVYGFTSAPLARRLGVAQPAPQGVLFVGAHPWAREIALELQELGFQVRLADTNRRNIAQARMAGLPYYYGSSLTEGALDRIDLGGIGNLLALTANDEVNSLTGLNFSEILGSDSVFQLPPEDLQTASGETLVGSHLRGRFLFQADAGYWQMTARFDAGADVKTTKLTEAFGYSEFLREYPDAIPLFVVDGGKLTVVTVGAGLVPQAGQTLVAIVNVPAVGKSAPD
;
A
#
# COMPACT_ATOMS: atom_id res chain seq x y z
N VAL A 1 -11.12 17.42 -1.96
CA VAL A 1 -9.69 17.46 -2.35
C VAL A 1 -9.45 16.64 -3.60
N VAL A 2 -9.71 15.32 -3.61
CA VAL A 2 -9.45 14.46 -4.79
C VAL A 2 -10.17 14.97 -6.04
N THR A 3 -11.46 15.26 -5.95
CA THR A 3 -12.23 15.81 -7.09
C THR A 3 -11.61 17.08 -7.63
N SER A 4 -11.20 18.01 -6.76
CA SER A 4 -10.56 19.27 -7.16
C SER A 4 -9.18 19.04 -7.80
N LEU A 5 -8.39 18.07 -7.31
CA LEU A 5 -7.11 17.68 -7.92
C LEU A 5 -7.28 17.10 -9.33
N VAL A 6 -8.30 16.24 -9.51
CA VAL A 6 -8.56 15.57 -10.80
C VAL A 6 -9.23 16.50 -11.82
N THR A 7 -9.91 17.56 -11.39
CA THR A 7 -10.54 18.55 -12.28
C THR A 7 -9.69 19.82 -12.43
N LEU A 8 -9.71 20.70 -11.43
CA LEU A 8 -8.96 21.96 -11.44
C LEU A 8 -7.44 21.72 -11.54
N GLY A 9 -6.92 20.75 -10.76
CA GLY A 9 -5.50 20.41 -10.78
C GLY A 9 -5.05 19.88 -12.13
N ALA A 10 -5.87 19.07 -12.80
CA ALA A 10 -5.61 18.60 -14.16
C ALA A 10 -5.55 19.75 -15.17
N LEU A 11 -6.52 20.67 -15.14
CA LEU A 11 -6.55 21.85 -16.01
C LEU A 11 -5.36 22.78 -15.79
N VAL A 12 -5.01 23.05 -14.53
CA VAL A 12 -3.83 23.87 -14.18
C VAL A 12 -2.55 23.20 -14.65
N THR A 13 -2.42 21.87 -14.43
CA THR A 13 -1.26 21.10 -14.87
C THR A 13 -1.15 21.15 -16.40
N TRP A 14 -2.25 20.93 -17.10
CA TRP A 14 -2.31 21.01 -18.57
C TRP A 14 -1.85 22.37 -19.08
N ALA A 15 -2.46 23.44 -18.59
CA ALA A 15 -2.14 24.80 -19.04
C ALA A 15 -0.66 25.17 -18.76
N LEU A 16 -0.18 24.92 -17.54
CA LEU A 16 1.19 25.24 -17.15
C LEU A 16 2.24 24.35 -17.86
N ALA A 17 1.95 23.05 -18.04
CA ALA A 17 2.84 22.15 -18.77
C ALA A 17 2.90 22.50 -20.25
N THR A 18 1.77 22.89 -20.87
CA THR A 18 1.70 23.43 -22.25
C THR A 18 2.57 24.68 -22.39
N ALA A 19 2.39 25.65 -21.50
CA ALA A 19 3.18 26.86 -21.49
C ALA A 19 4.68 26.55 -21.32
N ALA A 20 5.03 25.69 -20.38
CA ALA A 20 6.41 25.27 -20.17
C ALA A 20 7.00 24.58 -21.41
N ALA A 21 6.25 23.71 -22.07
CA ALA A 21 6.70 23.05 -23.30
C ALA A 21 6.90 24.07 -24.45
N HIS A 22 5.98 25.01 -24.61
CA HIS A 22 6.08 26.04 -25.64
C HIS A 22 7.26 26.99 -25.42
N PHE A 23 7.37 27.57 -24.21
CA PHE A 23 8.37 28.60 -23.95
C PHE A 23 9.78 28.04 -23.66
N VAL A 24 9.90 26.88 -23.02
CA VAL A 24 11.19 26.31 -22.61
C VAL A 24 11.76 25.36 -23.67
N LEU A 25 10.94 24.43 -24.19
CA LEU A 25 11.39 23.50 -25.22
C LEU A 25 11.34 24.12 -26.63
N GLY A 26 10.60 25.23 -26.82
CA GLY A 26 10.42 25.84 -28.14
C GLY A 26 9.53 25.05 -29.07
N VAL A 27 8.69 24.17 -28.54
CA VAL A 27 7.74 23.36 -29.31
C VAL A 27 6.55 24.24 -29.73
N ALA A 28 6.01 24.04 -30.93
CA ALA A 28 4.82 24.75 -31.38
C ALA A 28 3.65 24.54 -30.42
N LEU A 29 2.75 25.51 -30.31
CA LEU A 29 1.69 25.51 -29.28
C LEU A 29 0.80 24.25 -29.37
N GLU A 30 0.52 23.78 -30.57
CA GLU A 30 -0.31 22.61 -30.82
C GLU A 30 0.30 21.33 -30.22
N PRO A 31 1.49 20.84 -30.63
CA PRO A 31 2.10 19.67 -30.00
C PRO A 31 2.50 19.93 -28.53
N ALA A 32 2.77 21.17 -28.11
CA ALA A 32 2.99 21.52 -26.72
C ALA A 32 1.72 21.29 -25.87
N SER A 33 0.53 21.62 -26.43
CA SER A 33 -0.75 21.37 -25.78
C SER A 33 -1.01 19.87 -25.59
N LEU A 34 -0.68 19.07 -26.59
CA LEU A 34 -0.79 17.61 -26.50
C LEU A 34 0.19 17.03 -25.45
N LEU A 35 1.44 17.48 -25.46
CA LEU A 35 2.43 17.09 -24.44
C LEU A 35 1.94 17.46 -23.04
N GLY A 36 1.40 18.67 -22.88
CA GLY A 36 0.81 19.10 -21.61
C GLY A 36 -0.33 18.19 -21.15
N ALA A 37 -1.22 17.78 -22.04
CA ALA A 37 -2.33 16.87 -21.74
C ALA A 37 -1.84 15.47 -21.34
N ILE A 38 -0.88 14.92 -22.06
CA ILE A 38 -0.23 13.64 -21.73
C ILE A 38 0.43 13.72 -20.35
N LEU A 39 1.07 14.84 -20.02
CA LEU A 39 1.75 15.04 -18.75
C LEU A 39 0.80 15.32 -17.58
N VAL A 40 -0.50 15.39 -17.76
CA VAL A 40 -1.49 15.34 -16.67
C VAL A 40 -1.52 13.96 -16.02
N LEU A 41 -1.31 12.91 -16.79
CA LEU A 41 -1.35 11.51 -16.35
C LEU A 41 -0.34 11.23 -15.22
N THR A 42 -0.82 10.79 -14.06
CA THR A 42 0.00 10.32 -12.94
C THR A 42 -0.42 8.91 -12.56
N GLY A 43 0.37 7.91 -12.95
CA GLY A 43 -0.06 6.52 -12.85
C GLY A 43 -0.05 5.94 -11.42
N PRO A 44 -1.10 5.21 -11.01
CA PRO A 44 -1.17 4.52 -9.73
C PRO A 44 -0.08 3.45 -9.59
N THR A 45 0.45 2.96 -10.70
CA THR A 45 1.50 1.94 -10.77
C THR A 45 2.81 2.37 -10.12
N VAL A 46 3.12 3.67 -10.15
CA VAL A 46 4.31 4.26 -9.52
C VAL A 46 3.97 4.83 -8.13
N ILE A 47 2.76 5.38 -7.96
CA ILE A 47 2.33 5.96 -6.68
C ILE A 47 2.24 4.92 -5.58
N VAL A 48 1.66 3.73 -5.83
CA VAL A 48 1.46 2.70 -4.80
C VAL A 48 2.78 2.21 -4.17
N PRO A 49 3.85 1.88 -4.92
CA PRO A 49 5.15 1.58 -4.33
C PRO A 49 5.75 2.73 -3.51
N LEU A 50 5.62 3.98 -3.99
CA LEU A 50 6.08 5.16 -3.24
C LEU A 50 5.34 5.33 -1.92
N LEU A 51 4.01 5.12 -1.88
CA LEU A 51 3.22 5.18 -0.66
C LEU A 51 3.65 4.12 0.36
N ARG A 52 3.96 2.90 -0.09
CA ARG A 52 4.48 1.83 0.78
C ARG A 52 5.81 2.21 1.42
N GLN A 53 6.70 2.88 0.67
CA GLN A 53 7.99 3.35 1.17
C GLN A 53 7.87 4.60 2.06
N MET A 54 7.01 5.53 1.70
CA MET A 54 6.83 6.82 2.37
C MET A 54 5.99 6.71 3.66
N ARG A 55 5.03 5.77 3.69
CA ARG A 55 4.07 5.56 4.80
C ARG A 55 3.43 6.86 5.28
N PRO A 56 2.75 7.61 4.41
CA PRO A 56 2.16 8.88 4.80
C PRO A 56 0.95 8.68 5.71
N THR A 57 0.49 9.77 6.32
CA THR A 57 -0.81 9.79 7.01
C THR A 57 -1.93 9.27 6.10
N ALA A 58 -2.96 8.66 6.67
CA ALA A 58 -4.08 8.09 5.91
C ALA A 58 -4.72 9.11 4.96
N GLN A 59 -4.81 10.37 5.37
CA GLN A 59 -5.38 11.45 4.57
C GLN A 59 -4.55 11.71 3.30
N VAL A 60 -3.24 11.85 3.43
CA VAL A 60 -2.32 12.07 2.28
C VAL A 60 -2.24 10.81 1.42
N GLY A 61 -2.12 9.62 2.03
CA GLY A 61 -2.03 8.35 1.32
C GLY A 61 -3.27 8.07 0.47
N ASN A 62 -4.45 8.23 1.05
CA ASN A 62 -5.72 8.06 0.34
C ASN A 62 -5.90 9.09 -0.76
N THR A 63 -5.52 10.36 -0.52
CA THR A 63 -5.61 11.42 -1.53
C THR A 63 -4.74 11.08 -2.75
N LEU A 64 -3.46 10.73 -2.56
CA LEU A 64 -2.56 10.35 -3.66
C LEU A 64 -3.00 9.08 -4.39
N LYS A 65 -3.49 8.08 -3.65
CA LYS A 65 -3.99 6.84 -4.23
C LYS A 65 -5.19 7.08 -5.13
N TRP A 66 -6.20 7.81 -4.64
CA TRP A 66 -7.41 8.10 -5.42
C TRP A 66 -7.16 9.09 -6.55
N GLU A 67 -6.29 10.09 -6.35
CA GLU A 67 -5.84 10.97 -7.44
C GLU A 67 -5.24 10.13 -8.57
N GLY A 68 -4.27 9.24 -8.25
CA GLY A 68 -3.62 8.40 -9.26
C GLY A 68 -4.57 7.47 -10.01
N ILE A 69 -5.61 6.94 -9.35
CA ILE A 69 -6.60 6.08 -10.00
C ILE A 69 -7.51 6.86 -10.95
N LEU A 70 -7.98 8.04 -10.52
CA LEU A 70 -8.97 8.82 -11.27
C LEU A 70 -8.34 9.70 -12.35
N ILE A 71 -7.10 10.13 -12.19
CA ILE A 71 -6.42 11.00 -13.15
C ILE A 71 -6.04 10.27 -14.45
N ASP A 72 -5.80 8.95 -14.40
CA ASP A 72 -5.44 8.18 -15.59
C ASP A 72 -6.55 8.22 -16.66
N PRO A 73 -7.81 7.80 -16.38
CA PRO A 73 -8.86 7.92 -17.39
C PRO A 73 -9.17 9.38 -17.78
N VAL A 74 -9.11 10.32 -16.84
CA VAL A 74 -9.37 11.74 -17.13
C VAL A 74 -8.27 12.34 -18.02
N GLY A 75 -7.01 12.07 -17.71
CA GLY A 75 -5.89 12.57 -18.52
C GLY A 75 -5.81 11.90 -19.88
N ALA A 76 -6.14 10.60 -19.99
CA ALA A 76 -6.20 9.93 -21.29
C ALA A 76 -7.28 10.52 -22.18
N VAL A 77 -8.47 10.75 -21.66
CA VAL A 77 -9.56 11.42 -22.39
C VAL A 77 -9.15 12.83 -22.80
N LEU A 78 -8.52 13.60 -21.91
CA LEU A 78 -8.03 14.94 -22.24
C LEU A 78 -6.98 14.89 -23.37
N ALA A 79 -6.05 13.94 -23.32
CA ALA A 79 -5.02 13.80 -24.35
C ALA A 79 -5.62 13.42 -25.71
N VAL A 80 -6.62 12.52 -25.73
CA VAL A 80 -7.35 12.16 -26.96
C VAL A 80 -8.11 13.36 -27.52
N LEU A 81 -8.83 14.10 -26.68
CA LEU A 81 -9.56 15.29 -27.12
C LEU A 81 -8.64 16.34 -27.74
N VAL A 82 -7.49 16.61 -27.12
CA VAL A 82 -6.49 17.51 -27.66
C VAL A 82 -5.92 16.98 -28.98
N PHE A 83 -5.69 15.68 -29.08
CA PHE A 83 -5.20 15.04 -30.28
C PHE A 83 -6.22 15.10 -31.44
N GLU A 84 -7.50 14.79 -31.19
CA GLU A 84 -8.57 14.91 -32.19
C GLU A 84 -8.73 16.36 -32.68
N VAL A 85 -8.63 17.34 -31.80
CA VAL A 85 -8.65 18.77 -32.14
C VAL A 85 -7.50 19.14 -33.09
N LEU A 86 -6.31 18.63 -32.82
CA LEU A 86 -5.13 18.84 -33.65
C LEU A 86 -5.34 18.28 -35.08
N LEU A 87 -5.88 17.08 -35.19
CA LEU A 87 -6.14 16.44 -36.49
C LEU A 87 -7.28 17.10 -37.23
N ALA A 88 -8.29 17.64 -36.55
CA ALA A 88 -9.44 18.31 -37.18
C ALA A 88 -9.13 19.70 -37.74
N GLY A 89 -7.94 20.22 -37.58
CA GLY A 89 -7.48 21.48 -38.21
C GLY A 89 -7.94 22.77 -37.52
N GLY A 90 -8.36 22.74 -36.23
CA GLY A 90 -8.59 23.97 -35.50
C GLY A 90 -9.66 23.96 -34.39
N PHE A 91 -9.61 24.99 -33.58
CA PHE A 91 -10.44 25.17 -32.36
C PHE A 91 -11.95 25.36 -32.64
N GLU A 92 -12.35 25.80 -33.83
CA GLU A 92 -13.77 26.03 -34.13
C GLU A 92 -14.58 24.72 -34.26
N VAL A 93 -13.94 23.66 -34.74
CA VAL A 93 -14.53 22.30 -34.81
C VAL A 93 -14.40 21.57 -33.47
N ALA A 94 -13.42 21.99 -32.66
CA ALA A 94 -13.05 21.38 -31.41
C ALA A 94 -14.18 21.31 -30.37
N TRP A 95 -15.00 22.35 -30.26
CA TRP A 95 -16.03 22.41 -29.21
C TRP A 95 -17.14 21.39 -29.41
N SER A 96 -17.58 21.18 -30.66
CA SER A 96 -18.64 20.22 -30.97
C SER A 96 -18.13 18.77 -30.97
N VAL A 97 -16.94 18.54 -31.54
CA VAL A 97 -16.31 17.21 -31.58
C VAL A 97 -15.86 16.78 -30.18
N GLY A 98 -15.22 17.68 -29.43
CA GLY A 98 -14.71 17.39 -28.08
C GLY A 98 -15.80 17.12 -27.06
N THR A 99 -16.86 17.93 -27.00
CA THR A 99 -17.98 17.71 -26.06
C THR A 99 -18.78 16.45 -26.38
N LEU A 100 -19.05 16.19 -27.64
CA LEU A 100 -19.74 14.98 -28.08
C LEU A 100 -18.88 13.74 -27.88
N GLY A 101 -17.58 13.82 -28.17
CA GLY A 101 -16.61 12.76 -27.92
C GLY A 101 -16.54 12.40 -26.43
N LEU A 102 -16.40 13.41 -25.54
CA LEU A 102 -16.40 13.21 -24.10
C LEU A 102 -17.68 12.55 -23.60
N LEU A 103 -18.84 13.02 -24.05
CA LEU A 103 -20.12 12.43 -23.66
C LEU A 103 -20.24 10.98 -24.13
N LYS A 104 -19.83 10.68 -25.37
CA LYS A 104 -19.79 9.30 -25.88
C LYS A 104 -18.86 8.42 -25.06
N THR A 105 -17.64 8.89 -24.73
CA THR A 105 -16.67 8.16 -23.90
C THR A 105 -17.27 7.82 -22.53
N ILE A 106 -17.93 8.78 -21.88
CA ILE A 106 -18.55 8.56 -20.57
C ILE A 106 -19.71 7.55 -20.69
N VAL A 107 -20.61 7.75 -21.63
CA VAL A 107 -21.79 6.87 -21.80
C VAL A 107 -21.38 5.45 -22.15
N ILE A 108 -20.49 5.27 -23.13
CA ILE A 108 -20.01 3.95 -23.54
C ILE A 108 -19.23 3.29 -22.40
N GLY A 109 -18.34 4.04 -21.73
CA GLY A 109 -17.56 3.55 -20.60
C GLY A 109 -18.44 3.06 -19.45
N VAL A 110 -19.45 3.83 -19.08
CA VAL A 110 -20.40 3.46 -18.00
C VAL A 110 -21.24 2.24 -18.38
N LEU A 111 -21.80 2.23 -19.60
CA LEU A 111 -22.67 1.13 -20.04
C LEU A 111 -21.90 -0.20 -20.14
N LEU A 112 -20.72 -0.19 -20.76
CA LEU A 112 -19.92 -1.39 -20.92
C LEU A 112 -19.27 -1.85 -19.61
N SER A 113 -18.94 -0.94 -18.70
CA SER A 113 -18.48 -1.31 -17.37
C SER A 113 -19.57 -1.98 -16.55
N ALA A 114 -20.79 -1.46 -16.58
CA ALA A 114 -21.93 -2.06 -15.88
C ALA A 114 -22.29 -3.43 -16.48
N ALA A 115 -22.31 -3.55 -17.81
CA ALA A 115 -22.56 -4.81 -18.49
C ALA A 115 -21.48 -5.86 -18.20
N GLY A 116 -20.19 -5.47 -18.31
CA GLY A 116 -19.05 -6.36 -18.05
C GLY A 116 -18.96 -6.81 -16.61
N ALA A 117 -19.10 -5.89 -15.65
CA ALA A 117 -19.11 -6.21 -14.24
C ALA A 117 -20.33 -7.05 -13.86
N GLY A 118 -21.51 -6.71 -14.37
CA GLY A 118 -22.75 -7.46 -14.13
C GLY A 118 -22.65 -8.91 -14.66
N LEU A 119 -22.11 -9.08 -15.87
CA LEU A 119 -21.83 -10.40 -16.45
C LEU A 119 -20.84 -11.19 -15.58
N MET A 120 -19.76 -10.55 -15.16
CA MET A 120 -18.74 -11.19 -14.30
C MET A 120 -19.36 -11.64 -12.96
N ILE A 121 -20.09 -10.76 -12.27
CA ILE A 121 -20.77 -11.08 -11.01
C ILE A 121 -21.75 -12.23 -11.22
N TRP A 122 -22.56 -12.18 -12.27
CA TRP A 122 -23.56 -13.20 -12.58
C TRP A 122 -22.93 -14.58 -12.85
N VAL A 123 -21.83 -14.65 -13.60
CA VAL A 123 -21.14 -15.92 -13.91
C VAL A 123 -20.48 -16.49 -12.65
N LEU A 124 -19.85 -15.65 -11.83
CA LEU A 124 -19.17 -16.08 -10.61
C LEU A 124 -20.15 -16.50 -9.51
N ASP A 125 -21.24 -15.77 -9.32
CA ASP A 125 -22.28 -16.07 -8.34
C ASP A 125 -22.97 -17.43 -8.63
N ARG A 126 -23.21 -17.71 -9.91
CA ARG A 126 -23.78 -18.98 -10.37
C ARG A 126 -22.83 -20.17 -10.27
N ARG A 127 -21.55 -19.94 -9.92
CA ARG A 127 -20.49 -20.97 -9.85
C ARG A 127 -20.37 -21.82 -11.12
N TRP A 128 -20.65 -21.21 -12.29
CA TRP A 128 -20.53 -21.89 -13.57
C TRP A 128 -19.08 -22.20 -13.96
N VAL A 129 -18.14 -21.53 -13.33
CA VAL A 129 -16.71 -21.64 -13.62
C VAL A 129 -15.98 -22.15 -12.38
N PRO A 130 -15.17 -23.23 -12.51
CA PRO A 130 -14.31 -23.71 -11.45
C PRO A 130 -13.36 -22.61 -10.93
N GLU A 131 -12.98 -22.64 -9.66
CA GLU A 131 -12.18 -21.61 -9.01
C GLU A 131 -10.88 -21.29 -9.75
N PHE A 132 -10.17 -22.30 -10.25
CA PHE A 132 -8.92 -22.12 -10.97
C PHE A 132 -9.06 -21.39 -12.32
N LEU A 133 -10.25 -21.34 -12.91
CA LEU A 133 -10.55 -20.60 -14.15
C LEU A 133 -11.14 -19.22 -13.92
N GLN A 134 -11.52 -18.87 -12.70
CA GLN A 134 -12.17 -17.56 -12.41
C GLN A 134 -11.21 -16.40 -12.67
N SER A 135 -9.93 -16.53 -12.34
CA SER A 135 -8.93 -15.51 -12.59
C SER A 135 -8.66 -15.28 -14.08
N PRO A 136 -8.39 -16.30 -14.91
CA PRO A 136 -8.26 -16.13 -16.36
C PRO A 136 -9.55 -15.58 -17.02
N LEU A 137 -10.72 -16.06 -16.59
CA LEU A 137 -12.00 -15.57 -17.08
C LEU A 137 -12.19 -14.08 -16.77
N SER A 138 -11.89 -13.67 -15.55
CA SER A 138 -12.00 -12.25 -15.16
C SER A 138 -11.12 -11.35 -16.02
N LEU A 139 -9.88 -11.78 -16.29
CA LEU A 139 -8.98 -11.06 -17.19
C LEU A 139 -9.56 -10.99 -18.61
N THR A 140 -10.06 -12.12 -19.13
CA THR A 140 -10.66 -12.17 -20.48
C THR A 140 -11.85 -11.23 -20.61
N LEU A 141 -12.74 -11.20 -19.61
CA LEU A 141 -13.90 -10.30 -19.60
C LEU A 141 -13.50 -8.83 -19.53
N VAL A 142 -12.49 -8.48 -18.71
CA VAL A 142 -11.97 -7.11 -18.65
C VAL A 142 -11.35 -6.69 -19.96
N VAL A 143 -10.51 -7.55 -20.57
CA VAL A 143 -9.89 -7.26 -21.88
C VAL A 143 -10.95 -7.16 -22.98
N ALA A 144 -11.96 -8.03 -23.00
CA ALA A 144 -13.05 -7.98 -23.95
C ALA A 144 -13.88 -6.70 -23.80
N ALA A 145 -14.23 -6.31 -22.56
CA ALA A 145 -14.96 -5.06 -22.29
C ALA A 145 -14.13 -3.83 -22.71
N PHE A 146 -12.83 -3.84 -22.41
CA PHE A 146 -11.90 -2.79 -22.83
C PHE A 146 -11.82 -2.68 -24.35
N ALA A 147 -11.62 -3.79 -25.06
CA ALA A 147 -11.52 -3.81 -26.51
C ALA A 147 -12.85 -3.41 -27.18
N ALA A 148 -13.99 -3.91 -26.68
CA ALA A 148 -15.30 -3.51 -27.15
C ALA A 148 -15.57 -2.02 -26.95
N SER A 149 -15.16 -1.46 -25.81
CA SER A 149 -15.30 -0.04 -25.53
C SER A 149 -14.46 0.80 -26.51
N ASN A 150 -13.20 0.44 -26.68
CA ASN A 150 -12.30 1.16 -27.58
C ASN A 150 -12.70 1.06 -29.06
N SER A 151 -13.36 -0.02 -29.48
CA SER A 151 -13.87 -0.14 -30.85
C SER A 151 -15.07 0.77 -31.13
N LEU A 152 -15.82 1.15 -30.08
CA LEU A 152 -16.96 2.09 -30.19
C LEU A 152 -16.54 3.54 -30.02
N GLN A 153 -15.58 3.81 -29.14
CA GLN A 153 -15.01 5.13 -28.90
C GLN A 153 -13.56 4.99 -28.43
N PRO A 154 -12.59 5.58 -29.11
CA PRO A 154 -11.18 5.55 -28.69
C PRO A 154 -10.98 5.96 -27.23
N GLU A 155 -10.08 5.27 -26.53
CA GLU A 155 -9.70 5.48 -25.11
C GLU A 155 -10.80 5.33 -24.06
N SER A 156 -12.04 5.01 -24.47
CA SER A 156 -13.13 4.73 -23.51
C SER A 156 -12.91 3.44 -22.70
N GLY A 157 -12.06 2.53 -23.20
CA GLY A 157 -11.71 1.27 -22.53
C GLY A 157 -11.04 1.47 -21.17
N LEU A 158 -10.23 2.52 -21.00
CA LEU A 158 -9.62 2.85 -19.71
C LEU A 158 -10.68 3.20 -18.66
N LEU A 159 -11.68 3.99 -19.04
CA LEU A 159 -12.80 4.33 -18.18
C LEU A 159 -13.63 3.08 -17.86
N THR A 160 -13.91 2.25 -18.88
CA THR A 160 -14.65 0.98 -18.73
C THR A 160 -13.96 0.05 -17.73
N ALA A 161 -12.66 -0.21 -17.87
CA ALA A 161 -11.92 -1.08 -16.97
C ALA A 161 -11.86 -0.53 -15.54
N THR A 162 -11.70 0.80 -15.38
CA THR A 162 -11.67 1.47 -14.07
C THR A 162 -13.01 1.34 -13.35
N LEU A 163 -14.11 1.69 -14.02
CA LEU A 163 -15.46 1.58 -13.43
C LEU A 163 -15.85 0.13 -13.16
N MET A 164 -15.49 -0.81 -14.05
CA MET A 164 -15.71 -2.24 -13.85
C MET A 164 -14.98 -2.73 -12.58
N GLY A 165 -13.73 -2.30 -12.38
CA GLY A 165 -12.97 -2.59 -11.15
C GLY A 165 -13.61 -1.99 -9.91
N MET A 166 -14.13 -0.76 -9.98
CA MET A 166 -14.84 -0.11 -8.86
C MET A 166 -16.14 -0.86 -8.50
N ILE A 167 -16.92 -1.31 -9.49
CA ILE A 167 -18.14 -2.11 -9.26
C ILE A 167 -17.76 -3.43 -8.60
N MET A 168 -16.73 -4.12 -9.11
CA MET A 168 -16.27 -5.40 -8.56
C MET A 168 -15.73 -5.26 -7.13
N ALA A 169 -15.08 -4.16 -6.79
CA ALA A 169 -14.56 -3.90 -5.44
C ALA A 169 -15.66 -3.58 -4.41
N ASN A 170 -16.79 -3.01 -4.83
CA ASN A 170 -17.88 -2.60 -3.93
C ASN A 170 -19.02 -3.62 -3.81
N GLN A 171 -19.05 -4.64 -4.66
CA GLN A 171 -20.06 -5.71 -4.56
C GLN A 171 -19.74 -6.66 -3.38
N LYS A 172 -20.78 -7.34 -2.86
CA LYS A 172 -20.69 -8.25 -1.70
C LYS A 172 -21.15 -9.68 -2.03
N SER A 173 -21.55 -9.95 -3.27
CA SER A 173 -22.13 -11.23 -3.68
C SER A 173 -21.08 -12.31 -3.92
N VAL A 174 -19.90 -11.92 -4.37
CA VAL A 174 -18.84 -12.84 -4.80
C VAL A 174 -17.51 -12.48 -4.12
N ASN A 175 -16.80 -13.51 -3.65
CA ASN A 175 -15.43 -13.34 -3.14
C ASN A 175 -14.47 -13.15 -4.32
N VAL A 176 -13.87 -11.97 -4.40
CA VAL A 176 -12.94 -11.59 -5.48
C VAL A 176 -11.46 -11.64 -5.06
N ARG A 177 -11.15 -12.11 -3.85
CA ARG A 177 -9.79 -12.07 -3.28
C ARG A 177 -8.77 -12.76 -4.18
N HIS A 178 -9.02 -13.98 -4.62
CA HIS A 178 -8.13 -14.73 -5.50
C HIS A 178 -7.94 -14.06 -6.89
N ILE A 179 -8.97 -13.36 -7.39
CA ILE A 179 -8.89 -12.58 -8.63
C ILE A 179 -7.96 -11.37 -8.42
N VAL A 180 -8.06 -10.71 -7.25
CA VAL A 180 -7.19 -9.57 -6.90
C VAL A 180 -5.74 -10.01 -6.76
N GLU A 181 -5.46 -11.14 -6.09
CA GLU A 181 -4.11 -11.70 -5.94
C GLU A 181 -3.48 -12.04 -7.29
N PHE A 182 -4.21 -12.73 -8.15
CA PHE A 182 -3.78 -13.02 -9.52
C PHE A 182 -3.46 -11.75 -10.30
N LYS A 183 -4.35 -10.76 -10.24
CA LYS A 183 -4.19 -9.47 -10.90
C LYS A 183 -2.95 -8.71 -10.38
N GLU A 184 -2.68 -8.74 -9.07
CA GLU A 184 -1.49 -8.09 -8.49
C GLU A 184 -0.20 -8.72 -9.02
N ASN A 185 -0.11 -10.04 -9.08
CA ASN A 185 1.04 -10.75 -9.64
C ASN A 185 1.24 -10.44 -11.13
N LEU A 186 0.14 -10.49 -11.89
CA LEU A 186 0.15 -10.16 -13.32
C LEU A 186 0.54 -8.70 -13.56
N ARG A 187 0.07 -7.78 -12.72
CA ARG A 187 0.43 -6.37 -12.77
C ARG A 187 1.94 -6.16 -12.66
N VAL A 188 2.58 -6.78 -11.67
CA VAL A 188 4.04 -6.65 -11.48
C VAL A 188 4.79 -7.16 -12.70
N LEU A 189 4.40 -8.33 -13.22
CA LEU A 189 5.01 -8.90 -14.41
C LEU A 189 4.88 -7.98 -15.65
N LEU A 190 3.64 -7.57 -15.95
CA LEU A 190 3.35 -6.77 -17.15
C LEU A 190 3.98 -5.38 -17.09
N ILE A 191 3.93 -4.70 -15.92
CA ILE A 191 4.54 -3.40 -15.75
C ILE A 191 6.05 -3.49 -15.91
N SER A 192 6.71 -4.46 -15.26
CA SER A 192 8.16 -4.63 -15.36
C SER A 192 8.58 -4.93 -16.81
N SER A 193 7.88 -5.85 -17.48
CA SER A 193 8.15 -6.20 -18.88
C SER A 193 7.98 -4.99 -19.81
N LEU A 194 6.91 -4.23 -19.61
CA LEU A 194 6.62 -3.05 -20.43
C LEU A 194 7.66 -1.94 -20.22
N PHE A 195 8.09 -1.68 -18.98
CA PHE A 195 9.18 -0.72 -18.72
C PHE A 195 10.50 -1.15 -19.36
N ILE A 196 10.83 -2.45 -19.35
CA ILE A 196 12.04 -2.97 -20.01
C ILE A 196 11.94 -2.76 -21.53
N ILE A 197 10.81 -3.10 -22.15
CA ILE A 197 10.59 -2.93 -23.60
C ILE A 197 10.66 -1.44 -23.99
N LEU A 198 10.03 -0.57 -23.19
CA LEU A 198 10.03 0.86 -23.45
C LEU A 198 11.43 1.46 -23.26
N ALA A 199 12.15 1.05 -22.22
CA ALA A 199 13.54 1.47 -22.00
C ALA A 199 14.48 1.01 -23.12
N ALA A 200 14.26 -0.19 -23.67
CA ALA A 200 15.01 -0.73 -24.79
C ALA A 200 14.77 0.02 -26.12
N ARG A 201 13.67 0.76 -26.23
CA ARG A 201 13.36 1.62 -27.39
C ARG A 201 14.07 2.98 -27.36
N LEU A 202 14.58 3.39 -26.19
CA LEU A 202 15.35 4.64 -26.08
C LEU A 202 16.71 4.50 -26.76
N GLU A 203 16.95 5.32 -27.76
CA GLU A 203 18.24 5.38 -28.41
C GLU A 203 19.23 6.21 -27.56
N MET A 204 20.50 5.80 -27.56
CA MET A 204 21.54 6.59 -26.89
C MET A 204 21.72 7.99 -27.48
N ALA A 205 21.27 8.19 -28.72
CA ALA A 205 21.20 9.49 -29.36
C ALA A 205 20.20 10.42 -28.66
N ASP A 206 19.01 9.90 -28.27
CA ASP A 206 17.98 10.66 -27.56
C ASP A 206 18.47 11.12 -26.19
N LEU A 207 19.17 10.23 -25.46
CA LEU A 207 19.73 10.57 -24.15
C LEU A 207 20.86 11.61 -24.25
N ARG A 208 21.67 11.58 -25.32
CA ARG A 208 22.72 12.57 -25.57
C ARG A 208 22.15 13.91 -26.06
N ALA A 209 20.98 13.90 -26.67
CA ALA A 209 20.28 15.11 -27.10
C ALA A 209 19.62 15.88 -25.93
N VAL A 210 19.58 15.29 -24.72
CA VAL A 210 19.05 15.98 -23.52
C VAL A 210 19.95 17.16 -23.18
N GLY A 211 19.46 18.36 -23.44
CA GLY A 211 20.13 19.62 -23.15
C GLY A 211 19.58 20.32 -21.91
N LEU A 212 20.05 21.53 -21.71
CA LEU A 212 19.62 22.36 -20.57
C LEU A 212 18.12 22.68 -20.59
N ARG A 213 17.51 22.76 -21.78
CA ARG A 213 16.09 23.07 -21.96
C ARG A 213 15.20 21.95 -21.44
N GLU A 214 15.54 20.70 -21.75
CA GLU A 214 14.81 19.51 -21.30
C GLU A 214 14.93 19.35 -19.77
N VAL A 215 16.11 19.58 -19.21
CA VAL A 215 16.34 19.58 -17.74
C VAL A 215 15.54 20.70 -17.07
N ALA A 216 15.53 21.90 -17.64
CA ALA A 216 14.77 23.03 -17.13
C ALA A 216 13.26 22.77 -17.19
N PHE A 217 12.80 22.13 -18.27
CA PHE A 217 11.39 21.72 -18.41
C PHE A 217 10.97 20.73 -17.31
N VAL A 218 11.76 19.67 -17.09
CA VAL A 218 11.52 18.72 -16.00
C VAL A 218 11.53 19.42 -14.63
N GLY A 219 12.50 20.29 -14.40
CA GLY A 219 12.59 21.11 -13.19
C GLY A 219 11.33 21.96 -12.98
N LEU A 220 10.83 22.60 -14.03
CA LEU A 220 9.59 23.38 -13.98
C LEU A 220 8.37 22.53 -13.63
N LEU A 221 8.26 21.33 -14.19
CA LEU A 221 7.18 20.40 -13.86
C LEU A 221 7.20 20.01 -12.37
N ILE A 222 8.37 19.70 -11.83
CA ILE A 222 8.53 19.24 -10.44
C ILE A 222 8.35 20.38 -9.44
N PHE A 223 9.03 21.52 -9.66
CA PHE A 223 9.13 22.58 -8.66
C PHE A 223 8.09 23.69 -8.80
N VAL A 224 7.41 23.82 -9.96
CA VAL A 224 6.44 24.90 -10.22
C VAL A 224 5.07 24.35 -10.56
N VAL A 225 4.95 23.53 -11.61
CA VAL A 225 3.65 23.08 -12.13
C VAL A 225 2.90 22.26 -11.08
N ARG A 226 3.52 21.25 -10.51
CA ARG A 226 2.88 20.39 -9.52
C ARG A 226 2.55 21.15 -8.21
N PRO A 227 3.46 21.89 -7.57
CA PRO A 227 3.13 22.65 -6.37
C PRO A 227 1.99 23.65 -6.59
N LEU A 228 1.97 24.37 -7.72
CA LEU A 228 0.90 25.33 -8.03
C LEU A 228 -0.44 24.62 -8.26
N ALA A 229 -0.45 23.51 -9.00
CA ALA A 229 -1.67 22.73 -9.24
C ALA A 229 -2.28 22.25 -7.91
N VAL A 230 -1.45 21.73 -6.99
CA VAL A 230 -1.91 21.31 -5.66
C VAL A 230 -2.34 22.49 -4.80
N ALA A 231 -1.57 23.59 -4.79
CA ALA A 231 -1.92 24.78 -4.01
C ALA A 231 -3.30 25.34 -4.40
N LEU A 232 -3.57 25.45 -5.72
CA LEU A 232 -4.86 25.95 -6.23
C LEU A 232 -6.00 24.95 -5.97
N SER A 233 -5.74 23.65 -6.14
CA SER A 233 -6.75 22.60 -5.97
C SER A 233 -7.11 22.31 -4.52
N THR A 234 -6.26 22.70 -3.58
CA THR A 234 -6.47 22.47 -2.14
C THR A 234 -6.89 23.73 -1.39
N LEU A 235 -7.17 24.83 -2.09
CA LEU A 235 -7.72 26.05 -1.48
C LEU A 235 -9.05 25.73 -0.80
N GLY A 236 -9.18 26.10 0.48
CA GLY A 236 -10.38 25.82 1.28
C GLY A 236 -10.51 24.38 1.80
N SER A 237 -9.47 23.53 1.67
CA SER A 237 -9.46 22.20 2.27
C SER A 237 -8.86 22.20 3.68
N ASP A 238 -9.20 21.18 4.49
CA ASP A 238 -8.69 20.98 5.86
C ASP A 238 -7.24 20.48 5.92
N LEU A 239 -6.56 20.37 4.77
CA LEU A 239 -5.17 19.94 4.70
C LEU A 239 -4.24 20.99 5.30
N ASN A 240 -3.32 20.56 6.16
CA ASN A 240 -2.30 21.43 6.69
C ASN A 240 -1.20 21.71 5.63
N TRP A 241 -0.37 22.73 5.84
CA TRP A 241 0.66 23.12 4.87
C TRP A 241 1.69 22.01 4.61
N ARG A 242 1.97 21.15 5.60
CA ARG A 242 2.92 20.03 5.49
C ARG A 242 2.37 18.93 4.58
N GLU A 243 1.10 18.64 4.71
CA GLU A 243 0.37 17.69 3.85
C GLU A 243 0.30 18.19 2.42
N ARG A 244 -0.04 19.49 2.23
CA ARG A 244 -0.02 20.13 0.90
C ARG A 244 1.37 20.10 0.27
N ALA A 245 2.43 20.31 1.05
CA ALA A 245 3.81 20.22 0.56
C ALA A 245 4.17 18.82 0.07
N VAL A 246 3.75 17.74 0.78
CA VAL A 246 3.96 16.36 0.34
C VAL A 246 3.13 16.06 -0.90
N LEU A 247 1.85 16.46 -0.96
CA LEU A 247 1.00 16.30 -2.15
C LEU A 247 1.56 17.07 -3.36
N GLY A 248 2.06 18.28 -3.12
CA GLY A 248 2.69 19.12 -4.14
C GLY A 248 4.05 18.62 -4.62
N TRP A 249 4.69 17.77 -3.84
CA TRP A 249 5.95 17.15 -4.24
C TRP A 249 5.75 15.89 -5.07
N VAL A 250 4.79 15.03 -4.71
CA VAL A 250 4.65 13.67 -5.29
C VAL A 250 3.72 13.70 -6.51
N ALA A 251 4.27 13.55 -7.70
CA ALA A 251 3.51 13.37 -8.95
C ALA A 251 4.30 12.57 -10.00
N PRO A 252 4.64 11.30 -9.73
CA PRO A 252 5.38 10.50 -10.68
C PRO A 252 4.53 10.26 -11.94
N ARG A 253 5.17 10.38 -13.10
CA ARG A 253 4.50 10.08 -14.37
C ARG A 253 4.52 8.57 -14.61
N GLY A 254 3.44 8.05 -15.17
CA GLY A 254 3.22 6.63 -15.31
C GLY A 254 3.42 6.11 -16.73
N ILE A 255 3.23 4.80 -16.86
CA ILE A 255 3.40 4.06 -18.10
C ILE A 255 2.33 4.41 -19.14
N VAL A 256 1.15 4.85 -18.71
CA VAL A 256 0.06 5.28 -19.60
C VAL A 256 0.52 6.51 -20.40
N ALA A 257 1.19 7.47 -19.76
CA ALA A 257 1.76 8.62 -20.44
C ALA A 257 2.79 8.21 -21.51
N ALA A 258 3.63 7.21 -21.23
CA ALA A 258 4.59 6.67 -22.20
C ALA A 258 3.91 6.01 -23.40
N ALA A 259 2.90 5.17 -23.14
CA ALA A 259 2.16 4.46 -24.20
C ALA A 259 1.41 5.44 -25.12
N VAL A 260 0.65 6.38 -24.50
CA VAL A 260 -0.14 7.39 -25.22
C VAL A 260 0.76 8.33 -26.02
N SER A 261 1.89 8.79 -25.43
CA SER A 261 2.84 9.65 -26.15
C SER A 261 3.48 8.96 -27.34
N SER A 262 3.81 7.67 -27.22
CA SER A 262 4.39 6.90 -28.31
C SER A 262 3.41 6.65 -29.44
N LEU A 263 2.14 6.36 -29.12
CA LEU A 263 1.07 6.18 -30.10
C LEU A 263 0.80 7.47 -30.86
N PHE A 264 0.60 8.57 -30.17
CA PHE A 264 0.31 9.86 -30.78
C PHE A 264 1.51 10.43 -31.56
N ALA A 265 2.75 10.19 -31.09
CA ALA A 265 3.93 10.56 -31.86
C ALA A 265 3.99 9.85 -33.21
N LEU A 266 3.65 8.55 -33.26
CA LEU A 266 3.62 7.78 -34.49
C LEU A 266 2.54 8.31 -35.46
N GLU A 267 1.36 8.58 -34.92
CA GLU A 267 0.21 9.02 -35.72
C GLU A 267 0.39 10.46 -36.26
N LEU A 268 0.93 11.37 -35.44
CA LEU A 268 1.30 12.72 -35.88
C LEU A 268 2.41 12.71 -36.94
N ALA A 269 3.37 11.79 -36.83
CA ALA A 269 4.41 11.63 -37.86
C ALA A 269 3.81 11.22 -39.22
N GLN A 270 2.79 10.34 -39.24
CA GLN A 270 2.07 9.95 -40.45
C GLN A 270 1.30 11.12 -41.09
N HIS A 271 0.84 12.08 -40.29
CA HIS A 271 0.15 13.29 -40.75
C HIS A 271 1.10 14.46 -41.06
N GLY A 272 2.43 14.22 -41.08
CA GLY A 272 3.43 15.19 -41.48
C GLY A 272 3.81 16.26 -40.46
N TYR A 273 3.44 16.08 -39.19
CA TYR A 273 3.86 17.00 -38.11
C TYR A 273 5.35 16.82 -37.81
N THR A 274 6.12 17.88 -38.04
CA THR A 274 7.56 17.91 -37.73
C THR A 274 7.76 17.95 -36.21
N GLY A 275 8.67 17.12 -35.69
CA GLY A 275 8.96 17.07 -34.25
C GLY A 275 8.08 16.11 -33.44
N ALA A 276 7.19 15.32 -34.09
CA ALA A 276 6.36 14.32 -33.41
C ALA A 276 7.16 13.33 -32.55
N GLY A 277 8.37 12.92 -32.99
CA GLY A 277 9.27 12.04 -32.23
C GLY A 277 9.74 12.63 -30.90
N GLN A 278 9.82 13.96 -30.78
CA GLN A 278 10.23 14.62 -29.51
C GLN A 278 9.19 14.42 -28.39
N LEU A 279 7.90 14.24 -28.74
CA LEU A 279 6.84 13.97 -27.75
C LEU A 279 7.13 12.73 -26.92
N ALA A 280 7.50 11.63 -27.55
CA ALA A 280 7.82 10.39 -26.87
C ALA A 280 9.09 10.53 -26.03
N SER A 281 10.19 11.04 -26.63
CA SER A 281 11.49 11.19 -25.94
C SER A 281 11.41 12.11 -24.74
N VAL A 282 10.72 13.27 -24.83
CA VAL A 282 10.51 14.18 -23.71
C VAL A 282 9.64 13.54 -22.62
N THR A 283 8.57 12.84 -23.00
CA THR A 283 7.71 12.13 -22.02
C THR A 283 8.50 11.07 -21.27
N PHE A 284 9.34 10.28 -21.95
CA PHE A 284 10.21 9.31 -21.30
C PHE A 284 11.21 9.95 -20.33
N LEU A 285 11.83 11.04 -20.74
CA LEU A 285 12.75 11.79 -19.87
C LEU A 285 12.02 12.25 -18.60
N VAL A 286 10.81 12.81 -18.74
CA VAL A 286 10.00 13.24 -17.59
C VAL A 286 9.65 12.06 -16.68
N ILE A 287 9.29 10.90 -17.24
CA ILE A 287 8.99 9.69 -16.46
C ILE A 287 10.22 9.26 -15.66
N ILE A 288 11.37 9.08 -16.31
CA ILE A 288 12.61 8.63 -15.65
C ILE A 288 13.00 9.62 -14.56
N ALA A 289 13.04 10.91 -14.87
CA ALA A 289 13.44 11.95 -13.93
C ALA A 289 12.47 12.01 -12.71
N THR A 290 11.17 11.98 -12.95
CA THR A 290 10.18 12.06 -11.85
C THR A 290 10.21 10.80 -10.98
N VAL A 291 10.37 9.61 -11.57
CA VAL A 291 10.48 8.36 -10.80
C VAL A 291 11.75 8.37 -9.94
N LEU A 292 12.89 8.80 -10.48
CA LEU A 292 14.14 8.90 -9.73
C LEU A 292 14.04 9.94 -8.61
N VAL A 293 13.63 11.17 -8.94
CA VAL A 293 13.55 12.26 -7.95
C VAL A 293 12.60 11.88 -6.82
N TYR A 294 11.39 11.42 -7.13
CA TYR A 294 10.41 11.10 -6.10
C TYR A 294 10.74 9.80 -5.36
N GLY A 295 11.34 8.81 -6.04
CA GLY A 295 11.80 7.57 -5.43
C GLY A 295 12.80 7.81 -4.30
N PHE A 296 13.76 8.71 -4.52
CA PHE A 296 14.77 9.03 -3.50
C PHE A 296 14.35 10.09 -2.48
N THR A 297 13.47 11.01 -2.84
CA THR A 297 13.18 12.19 -2.02
C THR A 297 11.86 12.14 -1.25
N SER A 298 10.85 11.37 -1.71
CA SER A 298 9.52 11.41 -1.10
C SER A 298 9.50 10.92 0.34
N ALA A 299 10.17 9.81 0.65
CA ALA A 299 10.21 9.26 2.01
C ALA A 299 11.00 10.15 2.99
N PRO A 300 12.21 10.66 2.65
CA PRO A 300 12.91 11.64 3.48
C PRO A 300 12.11 12.93 3.71
N LEU A 301 11.45 13.43 2.66
CA LEU A 301 10.64 14.66 2.76
C LEU A 301 9.44 14.45 3.70
N ALA A 302 8.69 13.35 3.51
CA ALA A 302 7.53 13.04 4.35
C ALA A 302 7.94 12.88 5.83
N ARG A 303 9.08 12.24 6.10
CA ARG A 303 9.63 12.13 7.47
C ARG A 303 10.00 13.50 8.05
N ARG A 304 10.72 14.36 7.30
CA ARG A 304 11.12 15.70 7.76
C ARG A 304 9.91 16.61 8.04
N LEU A 305 8.87 16.48 7.25
CA LEU A 305 7.63 17.26 7.44
C LEU A 305 6.69 16.67 8.50
N GLY A 306 7.02 15.51 9.10
CA GLY A 306 6.20 14.84 10.09
C GLY A 306 4.87 14.29 9.53
N VAL A 307 4.81 14.05 8.21
CA VAL A 307 3.66 13.44 7.52
C VAL A 307 3.82 11.94 7.35
N ALA A 308 5.05 11.41 7.51
CA ALA A 308 5.30 9.97 7.51
C ALA A 308 4.94 9.38 8.88
N GLN A 309 4.19 8.29 8.85
CA GLN A 309 3.96 7.49 10.04
C GLN A 309 5.19 6.61 10.32
N PRO A 310 5.62 6.48 11.57
CA PRO A 310 6.63 5.49 11.94
C PRO A 310 6.13 4.08 11.57
N ALA A 311 7.05 3.15 11.41
CA ALA A 311 6.66 1.75 11.23
C ALA A 311 5.77 1.35 12.42
N PRO A 312 4.58 0.78 12.17
CA PRO A 312 3.69 0.40 13.25
C PRO A 312 4.42 -0.62 14.13
N GLN A 313 4.49 -0.32 15.42
CA GLN A 313 5.16 -1.16 16.44
C GLN A 313 4.15 -1.80 17.40
N GLY A 314 2.86 -1.48 17.23
CA GLY A 314 1.79 -2.03 18.04
C GLY A 314 1.61 -3.53 17.85
N VAL A 315 0.95 -4.17 18.81
CA VAL A 315 0.80 -5.62 18.89
C VAL A 315 -0.67 -6.01 18.96
N LEU A 316 -1.10 -6.88 18.04
CA LEU A 316 -2.36 -7.59 18.13
C LEU A 316 -2.16 -8.94 18.81
N PHE A 317 -2.81 -9.13 19.93
CA PHE A 317 -2.87 -10.39 20.66
C PHE A 317 -4.13 -11.15 20.26
N VAL A 318 -3.98 -12.36 19.73
CA VAL A 318 -5.08 -13.28 19.50
C VAL A 318 -5.09 -14.32 20.64
N GLY A 319 -6.05 -14.14 21.55
CA GLY A 319 -6.10 -14.72 22.89
C GLY A 319 -5.97 -13.63 23.95
N ALA A 320 -7.00 -13.44 24.79
CA ALA A 320 -7.06 -12.42 25.83
C ALA A 320 -7.14 -13.03 27.25
N HIS A 321 -6.51 -14.21 27.43
CA HIS A 321 -6.41 -14.89 28.71
C HIS A 321 -5.51 -14.12 29.71
N PRO A 322 -5.43 -14.51 31.01
CA PRO A 322 -4.78 -13.71 32.04
C PRO A 322 -3.39 -13.22 31.68
N TRP A 323 -2.45 -14.11 31.38
CA TRP A 323 -1.08 -13.73 31.10
C TRP A 323 -0.90 -12.93 29.79
N ALA A 324 -1.75 -13.13 28.78
CA ALA A 324 -1.73 -12.28 27.58
C ALA A 324 -2.13 -10.84 27.88
N ARG A 325 -3.06 -10.62 28.84
CA ARG A 325 -3.44 -9.28 29.29
C ARG A 325 -2.32 -8.61 30.08
N GLU A 326 -1.60 -9.34 30.94
CA GLU A 326 -0.45 -8.81 31.67
C GLU A 326 0.66 -8.36 30.73
N ILE A 327 1.01 -9.17 29.73
CA ILE A 327 1.97 -8.78 28.69
C ILE A 327 1.48 -7.54 27.92
N ALA A 328 0.19 -7.49 27.60
CA ALA A 328 -0.38 -6.36 26.88
C ALA A 328 -0.36 -5.06 27.70
N LEU A 329 -0.60 -5.13 29.02
CA LEU A 329 -0.52 -3.99 29.93
C LEU A 329 0.91 -3.44 29.99
N GLU A 330 1.91 -4.30 30.17
CA GLU A 330 3.31 -3.89 30.17
C GLU A 330 3.73 -3.19 28.87
N LEU A 331 3.31 -3.72 27.71
CA LEU A 331 3.58 -3.06 26.43
C LEU A 331 2.84 -1.72 26.29
N GLN A 332 1.63 -1.61 26.84
CA GLN A 332 0.87 -0.35 26.84
C GLN A 332 1.54 0.70 27.74
N GLU A 333 2.07 0.30 28.90
CA GLU A 333 2.84 1.19 29.78
C GLU A 333 4.14 1.68 29.13
N LEU A 334 4.76 0.85 28.29
CA LEU A 334 5.90 1.24 27.45
C LEU A 334 5.53 2.13 26.27
N GLY A 335 4.24 2.46 26.10
CA GLY A 335 3.74 3.36 25.05
C GLY A 335 3.42 2.68 23.70
N PHE A 336 3.42 1.36 23.63
CA PHE A 336 3.01 0.63 22.44
C PHE A 336 1.49 0.50 22.34
N GLN A 337 0.97 0.60 21.11
CA GLN A 337 -0.43 0.29 20.87
C GLN A 337 -0.65 -1.21 20.98
N VAL A 338 -1.64 -1.61 21.77
CA VAL A 338 -2.00 -3.01 21.94
C VAL A 338 -3.47 -3.22 21.61
N ARG A 339 -3.80 -4.39 21.11
CA ARG A 339 -5.18 -4.81 20.89
C ARG A 339 -5.31 -6.30 21.15
N LEU A 340 -6.39 -6.69 21.82
CA LEU A 340 -6.66 -8.09 22.11
C LEU A 340 -7.89 -8.57 21.33
N ALA A 341 -7.82 -9.76 20.75
CA ALA A 341 -8.93 -10.41 20.08
C ALA A 341 -9.21 -11.77 20.72
N ASP A 342 -10.45 -12.04 21.13
CA ASP A 342 -10.84 -13.31 21.74
C ASP A 342 -12.31 -13.61 21.48
N THR A 343 -12.65 -14.90 21.40
CA THR A 343 -14.02 -15.40 21.32
C THR A 343 -14.67 -15.60 22.70
N ASN A 344 -13.87 -15.59 23.78
CA ASN A 344 -14.32 -15.77 25.14
C ASN A 344 -14.79 -14.45 25.75
N ARG A 345 -16.08 -14.35 26.06
CA ARG A 345 -16.70 -13.15 26.68
C ARG A 345 -16.08 -12.76 28.01
N ARG A 346 -15.63 -13.74 28.81
CA ARG A 346 -14.99 -13.46 30.13
C ARG A 346 -13.65 -12.77 29.92
N ASN A 347 -12.82 -13.30 29.03
CA ASN A 347 -11.53 -12.72 28.72
C ASN A 347 -11.67 -11.28 28.20
N ILE A 348 -12.61 -11.05 27.30
CA ILE A 348 -12.89 -9.71 26.77
C ILE A 348 -13.45 -8.76 27.83
N ALA A 349 -14.33 -9.24 28.72
CA ALA A 349 -14.83 -8.41 29.83
C ALA A 349 -13.71 -7.97 30.77
N GLN A 350 -12.77 -8.85 31.07
CA GLN A 350 -11.59 -8.54 31.90
C GLN A 350 -10.61 -7.63 31.17
N ALA A 351 -10.36 -7.82 29.88
CA ALA A 351 -9.54 -6.90 29.05
C ALA A 351 -10.13 -5.49 29.07
N ARG A 352 -11.46 -5.37 28.92
CA ARG A 352 -12.18 -4.08 29.02
C ARG A 352 -12.03 -3.43 30.40
N MET A 353 -12.15 -4.20 31.48
CA MET A 353 -11.97 -3.68 32.86
C MET A 353 -10.52 -3.21 33.09
N ALA A 354 -9.55 -3.85 32.46
CA ALA A 354 -8.15 -3.44 32.49
C ALA A 354 -7.81 -2.25 31.58
N GLY A 355 -8.80 -1.67 30.86
CA GLY A 355 -8.57 -0.55 29.97
C GLY A 355 -7.88 -0.90 28.63
N LEU A 356 -7.80 -2.20 28.31
CA LEU A 356 -7.17 -2.66 27.08
C LEU A 356 -8.14 -2.60 25.89
N PRO A 357 -7.73 -2.06 24.72
CA PRO A 357 -8.50 -2.12 23.48
C PRO A 357 -8.73 -3.58 23.07
N TYR A 358 -9.95 -3.90 22.67
CA TYR A 358 -10.32 -5.27 22.37
C TYR A 358 -11.22 -5.42 21.14
N TYR A 359 -11.24 -6.63 20.59
CA TYR A 359 -12.20 -7.13 19.61
C TYR A 359 -12.82 -8.43 20.14
N TYR A 360 -14.15 -8.47 20.20
CA TYR A 360 -14.88 -9.68 20.55
C TYR A 360 -15.27 -10.42 19.28
N GLY A 361 -14.67 -11.58 19.03
CA GLY A 361 -14.92 -12.40 17.86
C GLY A 361 -13.71 -13.26 17.46
N SER A 362 -13.94 -14.15 16.50
CA SER A 362 -12.86 -14.97 15.96
C SER A 362 -12.03 -14.18 14.96
N SER A 363 -10.70 -14.29 15.06
CA SER A 363 -9.73 -13.77 14.08
C SER A 363 -9.82 -14.45 12.71
N LEU A 364 -10.51 -15.61 12.63
CA LEU A 364 -10.66 -16.42 11.42
C LEU A 364 -11.93 -16.11 10.62
N THR A 365 -12.83 -15.26 11.14
CA THR A 365 -14.08 -14.93 10.44
C THR A 365 -13.79 -14.05 9.22
N GLU A 366 -14.54 -14.28 8.15
CA GLU A 366 -14.58 -13.39 6.99
C GLU A 366 -14.97 -11.97 7.45
N GLY A 367 -14.14 -11.00 7.18
CA GLY A 367 -14.30 -9.63 7.68
C GLY A 367 -13.76 -9.36 9.09
N ALA A 368 -13.09 -10.29 9.76
CA ALA A 368 -12.33 -9.99 10.99
C ALA A 368 -11.26 -8.94 10.72
N LEU A 369 -10.59 -9.04 9.58
CA LEU A 369 -9.56 -8.12 9.10
C LEU A 369 -10.08 -6.67 8.92
N ASP A 370 -11.36 -6.52 8.54
CA ASP A 370 -12.00 -5.21 8.35
C ASP A 370 -12.54 -4.63 9.67
N ARG A 371 -12.85 -5.48 10.65
CA ARG A 371 -13.45 -5.09 11.95
C ARG A 371 -12.42 -4.86 13.04
N ILE A 372 -11.30 -5.57 12.98
CA ILE A 372 -10.16 -5.32 13.87
C ILE A 372 -9.47 -4.08 13.32
N ASP A 373 -9.56 -2.99 14.07
CA ASP A 373 -8.80 -1.78 13.72
C ASP A 373 -7.30 -2.05 13.88
N LEU A 374 -6.61 -2.19 12.77
CA LEU A 374 -5.16 -2.46 12.71
C LEU A 374 -4.33 -1.16 12.67
N GLY A 375 -4.94 0.01 12.91
CA GLY A 375 -4.22 1.28 12.96
C GLY A 375 -3.10 1.23 13.99
N GLY A 376 -1.86 1.43 13.55
CA GLY A 376 -0.67 1.39 14.42
C GLY A 376 -0.18 0.00 14.83
N ILE A 377 -0.88 -1.09 14.46
CA ILE A 377 -0.48 -2.47 14.73
C ILE A 377 0.52 -2.92 13.65
N GLY A 378 1.68 -3.38 14.09
CA GLY A 378 2.73 -3.90 13.22
C GLY A 378 3.09 -5.36 13.45
N ASN A 379 2.67 -5.92 14.59
CA ASN A 379 2.97 -7.30 14.97
C ASN A 379 1.69 -8.03 15.40
N LEU A 380 1.62 -9.33 15.13
CA LEU A 380 0.57 -10.22 15.62
C LEU A 380 1.17 -11.35 16.44
N LEU A 381 0.62 -11.58 17.63
CA LEU A 381 0.95 -12.74 18.48
C LEU A 381 -0.30 -13.62 18.62
N ALA A 382 -0.26 -14.82 18.04
CA ALA A 382 -1.29 -15.83 18.19
C ALA A 382 -0.98 -16.68 19.43
N LEU A 383 -1.77 -16.47 20.49
CA LEU A 383 -1.51 -16.98 21.85
C LEU A 383 -2.63 -17.90 22.34
N THR A 384 -3.42 -18.49 21.45
CA THR A 384 -4.49 -19.40 21.88
C THR A 384 -3.95 -20.78 22.27
N ALA A 385 -4.73 -21.55 23.02
CA ALA A 385 -4.40 -22.93 23.38
C ALA A 385 -4.53 -23.92 22.21
N ASN A 386 -4.95 -23.46 21.03
CA ASN A 386 -5.16 -24.31 19.86
C ASN A 386 -4.17 -23.92 18.76
N ASP A 387 -3.26 -24.84 18.44
CA ASP A 387 -2.17 -24.63 17.50
C ASP A 387 -2.65 -24.43 16.05
N GLU A 388 -3.75 -25.10 15.66
CA GLU A 388 -4.34 -24.92 14.34
C GLU A 388 -4.95 -23.52 14.20
N VAL A 389 -5.63 -23.02 15.23
CA VAL A 389 -6.15 -21.64 15.26
C VAL A 389 -5.01 -20.64 15.19
N ASN A 390 -3.90 -20.87 15.91
CA ASN A 390 -2.74 -20.00 15.86
C ASN A 390 -2.12 -19.98 14.46
N SER A 391 -1.96 -21.13 13.82
CA SER A 391 -1.40 -21.26 12.48
C SER A 391 -2.30 -20.62 11.42
N LEU A 392 -3.61 -20.89 11.45
CA LEU A 392 -4.58 -20.27 10.54
C LEU A 392 -4.67 -18.76 10.72
N THR A 393 -4.61 -18.29 11.96
CA THR A 393 -4.54 -16.85 12.26
C THR A 393 -3.26 -16.26 11.66
N GLY A 394 -2.13 -16.93 11.87
CA GLY A 394 -0.85 -16.55 11.28
C GLY A 394 -0.91 -16.43 9.77
N LEU A 395 -1.45 -17.42 9.10
CA LEU A 395 -1.61 -17.43 7.65
C LEU A 395 -2.50 -16.26 7.17
N ASN A 396 -3.64 -16.06 7.82
CA ASN A 396 -4.62 -15.04 7.43
C ASN A 396 -4.08 -13.61 7.57
N PHE A 397 -3.29 -13.33 8.63
CA PHE A 397 -2.72 -12.01 8.88
C PHE A 397 -1.36 -11.77 8.22
N SER A 398 -0.66 -12.81 7.77
CA SER A 398 0.64 -12.68 7.10
C SER A 398 0.55 -11.88 5.79
N GLU A 399 -0.59 -11.90 5.12
CA GLU A 399 -0.83 -11.11 3.91
C GLU A 399 -0.89 -9.61 4.16
N ILE A 400 -1.31 -9.19 5.37
CA ILE A 400 -1.48 -7.78 5.74
C ILE A 400 -0.25 -7.25 6.46
N LEU A 401 0.24 -7.99 7.46
CA LEU A 401 1.34 -7.56 8.31
C LEU A 401 2.71 -8.00 7.77
N GLY A 402 2.74 -8.97 6.86
CA GLY A 402 3.96 -9.65 6.42
C GLY A 402 4.31 -10.82 7.33
N SER A 403 4.90 -11.88 6.76
CA SER A 403 5.27 -13.11 7.48
C SER A 403 6.30 -12.86 8.61
N ASP A 404 7.13 -11.84 8.47
CA ASP A 404 8.14 -11.47 9.47
C ASP A 404 7.55 -10.85 10.74
N SER A 405 6.32 -10.38 10.67
CA SER A 405 5.61 -9.68 11.76
C SER A 405 4.49 -10.51 12.39
N VAL A 406 4.39 -11.78 12.02
CA VAL A 406 3.37 -12.70 12.52
C VAL A 406 4.02 -13.82 13.32
N PHE A 407 3.57 -13.95 14.55
CA PHE A 407 4.15 -14.86 15.52
C PHE A 407 3.07 -15.73 16.17
N GLN A 408 3.45 -16.92 16.59
CA GLN A 408 2.56 -17.85 17.30
C GLN A 408 3.31 -18.59 18.40
N LEU A 409 2.60 -19.11 19.40
CA LEU A 409 3.18 -19.99 20.39
C LEU A 409 3.76 -21.25 19.74
N PRO A 410 4.86 -21.80 20.25
CA PRO A 410 5.32 -23.11 19.86
C PRO A 410 4.30 -24.18 20.29
N PRO A 411 4.09 -25.24 19.50
CA PRO A 411 3.31 -26.39 19.94
C PRO A 411 3.98 -27.09 21.11
N GLU A 412 3.19 -27.80 21.94
CA GLU A 412 3.71 -28.45 23.16
C GLU A 412 4.85 -29.44 22.89
N ASP A 413 4.77 -30.14 21.76
CA ASP A 413 5.72 -31.18 21.38
C ASP A 413 6.83 -30.69 20.44
N LEU A 414 7.10 -29.39 20.37
CA LEU A 414 8.07 -28.83 19.44
C LEU A 414 9.45 -29.52 19.50
N GLN A 415 9.88 -29.94 20.70
CA GLN A 415 11.18 -30.61 20.89
C GLN A 415 11.19 -32.08 20.44
N THR A 416 10.02 -32.73 20.43
CA THR A 416 9.85 -34.15 20.07
C THR A 416 9.20 -34.34 18.71
N ALA A 417 8.61 -33.27 18.15
CA ALA A 417 7.94 -33.32 16.85
C ALA A 417 8.95 -33.60 15.73
N SER A 418 8.74 -34.69 15.01
CA SER A 418 9.41 -34.93 13.73
C SER A 418 8.93 -33.91 12.70
N GLY A 419 9.74 -33.60 11.68
CA GLY A 419 9.38 -32.65 10.64
C GLY A 419 8.05 -32.96 9.91
N GLU A 420 7.53 -34.19 10.03
CA GLU A 420 6.26 -34.64 9.45
C GLU A 420 5.03 -34.20 10.25
N THR A 421 5.17 -33.87 11.54
CA THR A 421 4.07 -33.44 12.43
C THR A 421 3.94 -31.92 12.53
N LEU A 422 4.96 -31.16 12.14
CA LEU A 422 4.93 -29.70 12.19
C LEU A 422 4.33 -29.09 10.92
N VAL A 423 3.41 -28.17 11.09
CA VAL A 423 2.93 -27.31 10.00
C VAL A 423 4.12 -26.63 9.33
N GLY A 424 4.21 -26.67 8.01
CA GLY A 424 5.31 -26.07 7.25
C GLY A 424 5.51 -24.60 7.60
N SER A 425 6.75 -24.13 7.62
CA SER A 425 7.10 -22.75 8.01
C SER A 425 6.40 -21.66 7.20
N HIS A 426 6.00 -21.96 5.97
CA HIS A 426 5.24 -21.06 5.09
C HIS A 426 3.74 -20.99 5.41
N LEU A 427 3.23 -21.91 6.24
CA LEU A 427 1.82 -22.01 6.63
C LEU A 427 1.57 -21.61 8.10
N ARG A 428 2.55 -21.05 8.77
CA ARG A 428 2.46 -20.67 10.19
C ARG A 428 3.24 -19.41 10.50
N GLY A 429 2.94 -18.78 11.65
CA GLY A 429 3.75 -17.72 12.22
C GLY A 429 5.11 -18.21 12.72
N ARG A 430 6.03 -17.27 13.00
CA ARG A 430 7.31 -17.56 13.66
C ARG A 430 7.04 -17.95 15.11
N PHE A 431 7.76 -18.96 15.62
CA PHE A 431 7.56 -19.39 17.00
C PHE A 431 8.10 -18.38 18.01
N LEU A 432 7.26 -18.04 18.99
CA LEU A 432 7.50 -17.06 20.05
C LEU A 432 8.45 -17.59 21.12
N PHE A 433 9.26 -16.68 21.62
CA PHE A 433 10.03 -16.76 22.84
C PHE A 433 11.07 -17.89 22.82
N GLN A 434 10.74 -19.05 23.36
CA GLN A 434 11.60 -20.23 23.41
C GLN A 434 10.80 -21.52 23.16
N ALA A 435 11.49 -22.62 22.88
CA ALA A 435 10.87 -23.84 22.38
C ALA A 435 9.88 -24.50 23.36
N ASP A 436 10.05 -24.26 24.66
CA ASP A 436 9.21 -24.76 25.75
C ASP A 436 8.22 -23.71 26.30
N ALA A 437 8.02 -22.60 25.57
CA ALA A 437 7.06 -21.56 25.93
C ALA A 437 5.69 -21.76 25.28
N GLY A 438 5.16 -22.98 25.30
CA GLY A 438 3.82 -23.30 24.83
C GLY A 438 2.72 -22.74 25.75
N TYR A 439 1.46 -22.84 25.30
CA TYR A 439 0.33 -22.26 26.05
C TYR A 439 0.21 -22.77 27.48
N TRP A 440 0.30 -24.08 27.70
CA TRP A 440 0.12 -24.69 29.01
C TRP A 440 1.30 -24.43 29.93
N GLN A 441 2.53 -24.42 29.40
CA GLN A 441 3.72 -24.08 30.16
C GLN A 441 3.69 -22.61 30.64
N MET A 442 3.29 -21.70 29.75
CA MET A 442 3.09 -20.28 30.09
C MET A 442 2.01 -20.13 31.18
N THR A 443 0.86 -20.79 30.99
CA THR A 443 -0.23 -20.76 31.99
C THR A 443 0.22 -21.29 33.34
N ALA A 444 0.90 -22.44 33.38
CA ALA A 444 1.40 -23.01 34.63
C ALA A 444 2.40 -22.09 35.35
N ARG A 445 3.25 -21.37 34.63
CA ARG A 445 4.19 -20.39 35.24
C ARG A 445 3.44 -19.22 35.88
N PHE A 446 2.45 -18.66 35.23
CA PHE A 446 1.62 -17.57 35.77
C PHE A 446 0.77 -18.05 36.95
N ASP A 447 0.23 -19.28 36.91
CA ASP A 447 -0.50 -19.89 38.01
C ASP A 447 0.43 -20.13 39.22
N ALA A 448 1.73 -20.34 38.99
CA ALA A 448 2.76 -20.45 40.03
C ALA A 448 3.27 -19.09 40.56
N GLY A 449 2.74 -17.96 40.03
CA GLY A 449 3.09 -16.61 40.49
C GLY A 449 4.22 -15.96 39.71
N ALA A 450 4.47 -16.37 38.48
CA ALA A 450 5.37 -15.64 37.58
C ALA A 450 4.73 -14.29 37.19
N ASP A 451 5.59 -13.31 36.94
CA ASP A 451 5.19 -11.94 36.62
C ASP A 451 5.95 -11.44 35.38
N VAL A 452 5.38 -10.44 34.71
CA VAL A 452 6.04 -9.77 33.55
C VAL A 452 6.88 -8.62 34.10
N LYS A 453 8.18 -8.69 33.87
CA LYS A 453 9.14 -7.69 34.35
C LYS A 453 9.76 -6.93 33.21
N THR A 454 9.68 -5.60 33.29
CA THR A 454 10.38 -4.68 32.39
C THR A 454 11.67 -4.20 33.05
N THR A 455 12.82 -4.44 32.40
CA THR A 455 14.15 -4.10 32.92
C THR A 455 14.95 -3.33 31.90
N LYS A 456 15.38 -2.11 32.23
CA LYS A 456 16.33 -1.35 31.43
C LYS A 456 17.75 -1.86 31.67
N LEU A 457 18.38 -2.40 30.63
CA LEU A 457 19.76 -2.88 30.72
C LEU A 457 20.75 -1.71 30.69
N THR A 458 21.77 -1.81 31.50
CA THR A 458 22.85 -0.83 31.64
C THR A 458 24.21 -1.51 31.53
N GLU A 459 25.31 -0.75 31.47
CA GLU A 459 26.64 -1.31 31.49
C GLU A 459 26.94 -2.05 32.80
N ALA A 460 26.35 -1.60 33.94
CA ALA A 460 26.53 -2.22 35.25
C ALA A 460 25.59 -3.42 35.49
N PHE A 461 24.44 -3.47 34.78
CA PHE A 461 23.46 -4.55 34.89
C PHE A 461 23.02 -4.95 33.47
N GLY A 462 23.82 -5.79 32.85
CA GLY A 462 23.60 -6.29 31.50
C GLY A 462 22.73 -7.55 31.48
N TYR A 463 22.57 -8.12 30.27
CA TYR A 463 21.75 -9.32 30.07
C TYR A 463 22.28 -10.55 30.85
N SER A 464 23.60 -10.68 30.97
CA SER A 464 24.21 -11.78 31.74
C SER A 464 23.91 -11.68 33.25
N GLU A 465 23.91 -10.47 33.79
CA GLU A 465 23.54 -10.20 35.18
C GLU A 465 22.06 -10.46 35.43
N PHE A 466 21.20 -10.04 34.47
CA PHE A 466 19.78 -10.32 34.53
C PHE A 466 19.48 -11.83 34.55
N LEU A 467 20.14 -12.63 33.71
CA LEU A 467 19.98 -14.10 33.73
C LEU A 467 20.55 -14.78 34.98
N ARG A 468 21.54 -14.18 35.65
CA ARG A 468 22.00 -14.69 36.97
C ARG A 468 20.99 -14.42 38.06
N GLU A 469 20.32 -13.27 38.04
CA GLU A 469 19.27 -12.91 38.99
C GLU A 469 17.96 -13.69 38.73
N TYR A 470 17.65 -13.91 37.44
CA TYR A 470 16.46 -14.64 37.00
C TYR A 470 16.85 -15.78 36.07
N PRO A 471 17.34 -16.93 36.56
CA PRO A 471 17.83 -18.02 35.71
C PRO A 471 16.77 -18.63 34.79
N ASP A 472 15.51 -18.64 35.22
CA ASP A 472 14.37 -19.20 34.50
C ASP A 472 13.57 -18.14 33.70
N ALA A 473 14.13 -16.95 33.50
CA ALA A 473 13.44 -15.90 32.81
C ALA A 473 13.20 -16.25 31.33
N ILE A 474 12.01 -15.94 30.85
CA ILE A 474 11.65 -16.04 29.43
C ILE A 474 11.65 -14.64 28.81
N PRO A 475 12.64 -14.28 28.01
CA PRO A 475 12.63 -13.03 27.26
C PRO A 475 11.47 -12.99 26.24
N LEU A 476 10.68 -11.94 26.27
CA LEU A 476 9.52 -11.75 25.38
C LEU A 476 9.81 -10.73 24.28
N PHE A 477 10.30 -9.55 24.71
CA PHE A 477 10.55 -8.42 23.81
C PHE A 477 11.80 -7.66 24.21
N VAL A 478 12.43 -7.05 23.20
CA VAL A 478 13.49 -6.05 23.38
C VAL A 478 13.04 -4.75 22.77
N VAL A 479 13.09 -3.67 23.54
CA VAL A 479 12.74 -2.32 23.10
C VAL A 479 13.99 -1.48 22.96
N ASP A 480 14.18 -0.89 21.79
CA ASP A 480 15.32 -0.03 21.46
C ASP A 480 14.83 1.22 20.73
N GLY A 481 14.97 2.41 21.36
CA GLY A 481 14.59 3.68 20.73
C GLY A 481 13.15 3.74 20.22
N GLY A 482 12.20 3.04 20.87
CA GLY A 482 10.79 2.95 20.46
C GLY A 482 10.51 1.87 19.41
N LYS A 483 11.51 1.08 19.03
CA LYS A 483 11.34 -0.12 18.18
C LYS A 483 11.13 -1.34 19.05
N LEU A 484 10.06 -2.08 18.82
CA LEU A 484 9.74 -3.34 19.46
C LEU A 484 10.30 -4.51 18.64
N THR A 485 11.12 -5.34 19.25
CA THR A 485 11.61 -6.58 18.64
C THR A 485 11.07 -7.77 19.44
N VAL A 486 10.33 -8.65 18.78
CA VAL A 486 9.77 -9.86 19.39
C VAL A 486 10.86 -10.93 19.45
N VAL A 487 11.06 -11.54 20.60
CA VAL A 487 11.99 -12.66 20.76
C VAL A 487 11.35 -13.91 20.16
N THR A 488 12.11 -14.65 19.36
CA THR A 488 11.63 -15.86 18.68
C THR A 488 12.59 -17.01 18.88
N VAL A 489 12.06 -18.22 18.79
CA VAL A 489 12.85 -19.46 18.89
C VAL A 489 13.99 -19.42 17.85
N GLY A 490 15.22 -19.62 18.32
CA GLY A 490 16.39 -19.67 17.44
C GLY A 490 16.94 -18.34 16.95
N ALA A 491 16.38 -17.21 17.37
CA ALA A 491 16.83 -15.89 16.89
C ALA A 491 18.22 -15.47 17.43
N GLY A 492 18.73 -16.11 18.50
CA GLY A 492 20.01 -15.76 19.10
C GLY A 492 20.13 -14.30 19.56
N LEU A 493 18.98 -13.64 19.84
CA LEU A 493 18.94 -12.24 20.21
C LEU A 493 19.54 -12.05 21.62
N VAL A 494 20.63 -11.29 21.70
CA VAL A 494 21.27 -10.90 22.96
C VAL A 494 21.02 -9.41 23.16
N PRO A 495 20.16 -9.03 24.13
CA PRO A 495 19.89 -7.62 24.44
C PRO A 495 21.15 -6.89 24.92
N GLN A 496 21.31 -5.63 24.53
CA GLN A 496 22.49 -4.81 24.82
C GLN A 496 22.18 -3.72 25.86
N ALA A 497 23.24 -3.16 26.45
CA ALA A 497 23.11 -2.00 27.34
C ALA A 497 22.43 -0.82 26.60
N GLY A 498 21.52 -0.13 27.29
CA GLY A 498 20.68 0.93 26.76
C GLY A 498 19.29 0.46 26.27
N GLN A 499 19.12 -0.83 26.00
CA GLN A 499 17.85 -1.43 25.61
C GLN A 499 17.00 -1.80 26.82
N THR A 500 15.69 -1.93 26.62
CA THR A 500 14.76 -2.40 27.64
C THR A 500 14.31 -3.82 27.31
N LEU A 501 14.51 -4.74 28.25
CA LEU A 501 14.08 -6.14 28.16
C LEU A 501 12.72 -6.29 28.85
N VAL A 502 11.77 -6.92 28.19
CA VAL A 502 10.51 -7.41 28.79
C VAL A 502 10.60 -8.92 28.86
N ALA A 503 10.50 -9.47 30.06
CA ALA A 503 10.64 -10.92 30.30
C ALA A 503 9.66 -11.40 31.38
N ILE A 504 9.27 -12.67 31.28
CA ILE A 504 8.57 -13.35 32.36
C ILE A 504 9.63 -13.83 33.34
N VAL A 505 9.42 -13.54 34.63
CA VAL A 505 10.30 -13.95 35.72
C VAL A 505 9.50 -14.67 36.78
N ASN A 506 10.11 -15.70 37.41
CA ASN A 506 9.57 -16.29 38.61
C ASN A 506 9.92 -15.37 39.78
N VAL A 507 8.94 -14.73 40.41
CA VAL A 507 9.15 -13.95 41.62
C VAL A 507 9.39 -14.93 42.76
N PRO A 508 10.57 -14.89 43.42
CA PRO A 508 10.77 -15.72 44.61
C PRO A 508 9.69 -15.32 45.60
N ALA A 509 8.98 -16.32 46.15
CA ALA A 509 7.99 -16.09 47.20
C ALA A 509 8.69 -15.34 48.36
N VAL A 510 8.55 -14.02 48.39
CA VAL A 510 8.91 -13.23 49.57
C VAL A 510 8.05 -13.75 50.69
N GLY A 511 8.68 -14.40 51.66
CA GLY A 511 8.02 -15.04 52.78
C GLY A 511 6.94 -14.13 53.37
N LYS A 512 5.71 -14.54 53.26
CA LYS A 512 4.67 -14.09 54.17
C LYS A 512 5.13 -14.54 55.56
N SER A 513 5.77 -13.62 56.28
CA SER A 513 5.92 -13.79 57.73
C SER A 513 4.51 -14.08 58.27
N ALA A 514 4.33 -15.27 58.83
CA ALA A 514 3.12 -15.60 59.58
C ALA A 514 2.90 -14.50 60.62
N PRO A 515 1.68 -14.00 60.79
CA PRO A 515 1.38 -13.17 61.96
C PRO A 515 1.48 -14.03 63.20
N ASP A 516 2.33 -13.60 64.14
CA ASP A 516 2.36 -14.08 65.49
C ASP A 516 1.03 -13.89 66.25
#